data_0a47a01fdccb9942d54b054ec12e22ce
#
_entry.id   0a47a01fdccb9942d54b054ec12e22ce
#
_cell.length_a   1.000
_cell.length_b   1.000
_cell.length_c   1.000
_cell.angle_alpha   90.00
_cell.angle_beta   90.00
_cell.angle_gamma   90.00
#
_symmetry.space_group_name_H-M   'P 1'
#
loop_
_entity.id
_entity.type
_entity.pdbx_description
1 polymer ?
#
loop_
_entity_poly.entity_id
_entity_poly.type
_entity_poly.pdbx_seq_one_letter_code
_entity_poly.pdbx_strand_id
1 'polypeptide(L)'
;MAQAPVLPRGFELPLEPRLPRIGSVDQVAVEERAADLSRRSIKRESKLFALDLAVRMMDLTTLEGADTPGKVAALSSKAMRPDPSDLTVPPVAAVCVYPNLVPHALERVGDSGVKVASVATAFPSGQSPLEIKVEEAALVAEVGAHEIDMVIDRGAFLSGNYAKVYDEVRRVKEVCGEAHLKVILETGELGTYDNVRRASLLAVAGGADFIKTSTGKI
;
A
#
# COMPACT_ATOMS: atom_id res chain seq x y z
N MET A 1 -13.15 -34.84 -15.01
CA MET A 1 -11.94 -34.55 -14.23
C MET A 1 -11.18 -33.46 -15.00
N ALA A 2 -11.18 -32.24 -14.55
CA ALA A 2 -10.37 -31.18 -15.15
C ALA A 2 -8.90 -31.45 -14.79
N GLN A 3 -8.03 -31.51 -15.79
CA GLN A 3 -6.59 -31.60 -15.56
C GLN A 3 -6.14 -30.29 -14.89
N ALA A 4 -5.37 -30.42 -13.81
CA ALA A 4 -4.69 -29.27 -13.22
C ALA A 4 -3.83 -28.58 -14.30
N PRO A 5 -3.76 -27.23 -14.32
CA PRO A 5 -2.94 -26.53 -15.28
C PRO A 5 -1.48 -26.98 -15.13
N VAL A 6 -0.90 -27.47 -16.24
CA VAL A 6 0.51 -27.84 -16.30
C VAL A 6 1.31 -26.55 -16.28
N LEU A 7 2.02 -26.30 -15.18
CA LEU A 7 2.97 -25.19 -15.09
C LEU A 7 4.04 -25.34 -16.19
N PRO A 8 4.50 -24.24 -16.81
CA PRO A 8 5.56 -24.29 -17.80
C PRO A 8 6.80 -25.00 -17.23
N ARG A 9 7.43 -25.88 -18.02
CA ARG A 9 8.68 -26.55 -17.63
C ARG A 9 9.75 -25.49 -17.36
N GLY A 10 10.26 -25.45 -16.13
CA GLY A 10 11.28 -24.49 -15.70
C GLY A 10 10.80 -23.55 -14.61
N PHE A 11 9.55 -23.65 -14.16
CA PHE A 11 9.09 -22.93 -12.98
C PHE A 11 9.59 -23.67 -11.73
N GLU A 12 10.78 -23.33 -11.29
CA GLU A 12 11.20 -23.67 -9.93
C GLU A 12 10.37 -22.80 -8.98
N LEU A 13 9.62 -23.45 -8.08
CA LEU A 13 9.01 -22.74 -6.97
C LEU A 13 10.13 -21.96 -6.28
N PRO A 14 9.98 -20.64 -6.06
CA PRO A 14 11.00 -19.91 -5.37
C PRO A 14 11.24 -20.58 -4.03
N LEU A 15 12.49 -20.87 -3.74
CA LEU A 15 12.96 -21.28 -2.43
C LEU A 15 12.28 -20.38 -1.41
N GLU A 16 11.79 -20.97 -0.30
CA GLU A 16 11.24 -20.20 0.81
C GLU A 16 12.13 -18.98 1.06
N PRO A 17 11.55 -17.78 1.18
CA PRO A 17 12.33 -16.57 1.34
C PRO A 17 13.26 -16.80 2.55
N ARG A 18 14.56 -16.64 2.35
CA ARG A 18 15.53 -16.68 3.44
C ARG A 18 15.35 -15.43 4.30
N LEU A 19 14.28 -15.44 5.07
CA LEU A 19 14.09 -14.38 6.06
C LEU A 19 15.17 -14.51 7.14
N PRO A 20 15.74 -13.38 7.61
CA PRO A 20 16.59 -13.42 8.79
C PRO A 20 15.83 -14.05 9.95
N ARG A 21 16.53 -14.66 10.91
CA ARG A 21 15.89 -15.17 12.13
C ARG A 21 15.08 -14.05 12.78
N ILE A 22 13.76 -14.19 12.75
CA ILE A 22 12.84 -13.22 13.32
C ILE A 22 12.74 -13.56 14.81
N GLY A 23 13.41 -12.77 15.66
CA GLY A 23 13.19 -12.85 17.11
C GLY A 23 11.77 -12.36 17.45
N SER A 24 11.27 -12.73 18.63
CA SER A 24 10.01 -12.19 19.16
C SER A 24 10.09 -10.68 19.36
N VAL A 25 8.96 -10.00 19.18
CA VAL A 25 8.82 -8.58 19.50
C VAL A 25 8.55 -8.46 21.00
N ASP A 26 9.34 -7.65 21.69
CA ASP A 26 9.02 -7.27 23.06
C ASP A 26 7.84 -6.28 23.04
N GLN A 27 6.64 -6.80 23.22
CA GLN A 27 5.41 -6.02 23.18
C GLN A 27 5.41 -4.91 24.23
N VAL A 28 5.86 -5.18 25.45
CA VAL A 28 5.88 -4.20 26.54
C VAL A 28 6.77 -3.03 26.16
N ALA A 29 8.00 -3.30 25.72
CA ALA A 29 8.93 -2.25 25.33
C ALA A 29 8.43 -1.42 24.13
N VAL A 30 7.75 -2.05 23.16
CA VAL A 30 7.16 -1.33 22.00
C VAL A 30 6.04 -0.41 22.45
N GLU A 31 5.13 -0.89 23.30
CA GLU A 31 3.99 -0.11 23.82
C GLU A 31 4.46 1.03 24.73
N GLU A 32 5.43 0.80 25.62
CA GLU A 32 6.04 1.84 26.44
C GLU A 32 6.69 2.92 25.59
N ARG A 33 7.44 2.55 24.55
CA ARG A 33 8.05 3.50 23.62
C ARG A 33 7.01 4.32 22.88
N ALA A 34 5.93 3.72 22.42
CA ALA A 34 4.82 4.43 21.76
C ALA A 34 4.15 5.42 22.73
N ALA A 35 3.91 5.00 23.97
CA ALA A 35 3.36 5.85 25.02
C ALA A 35 4.28 7.03 25.34
N ASP A 36 5.59 6.82 25.41
CA ASP A 36 6.56 7.89 25.64
C ASP A 36 6.60 8.91 24.48
N LEU A 37 6.52 8.45 23.25
CA LEU A 37 6.47 9.33 22.08
C LEU A 37 5.19 10.17 22.08
N SER A 38 4.04 9.59 22.45
CA SER A 38 2.76 10.29 22.50
C SER A 38 2.68 11.38 23.59
N ARG A 39 3.50 11.26 24.65
CA ARG A 39 3.58 12.28 25.74
C ARG A 39 4.44 13.49 25.34
N ARG A 40 5.24 13.38 24.29
CA ARG A 40 6.11 14.49 23.87
C ARG A 40 5.29 15.57 23.20
N SER A 41 5.57 16.82 23.53
CA SER A 41 4.99 17.96 22.84
C SER A 41 6.05 18.69 22.02
N ILE A 42 5.69 19.06 20.81
CA ILE A 42 6.47 19.94 19.95
C ILE A 42 5.78 21.29 19.89
N LYS A 43 6.57 22.37 19.82
CA LYS A 43 6.04 23.73 19.89
C LYS A 43 6.67 24.61 18.81
N ARG A 44 6.01 25.75 18.54
CA ARG A 44 6.51 26.78 17.64
C ARG A 44 6.87 26.24 16.25
N GLU A 45 8.03 26.62 15.74
CA GLU A 45 8.51 26.25 14.39
C GLU A 45 8.57 24.74 14.19
N SER A 46 9.01 23.99 15.20
CA SER A 46 9.02 22.51 15.10
C SER A 46 7.60 21.93 14.92
N LYS A 47 6.58 22.57 15.53
CA LYS A 47 5.19 22.13 15.34
C LYS A 47 4.68 22.46 13.94
N LEU A 48 4.97 23.67 13.44
CA LEU A 48 4.60 24.07 12.08
C LEU A 48 5.25 23.16 11.06
N PHE A 49 6.55 22.93 11.18
CA PHE A 49 7.28 21.98 10.33
C PHE A 49 6.65 20.56 10.35
N ALA A 50 6.29 20.05 11.54
CA ALA A 50 5.67 18.75 11.66
C ALA A 50 4.27 18.68 11.02
N LEU A 51 3.50 19.76 11.09
CA LEU A 51 2.19 19.85 10.42
C LEU A 51 2.36 19.87 8.90
N ASP A 52 3.27 20.68 8.38
CA ASP A 52 3.58 20.72 6.94
C ASP A 52 4.08 19.35 6.45
N LEU A 53 4.98 18.73 7.22
CA LEU A 53 5.48 17.38 6.90
C LEU A 53 4.35 16.35 6.89
N ALA A 54 3.45 16.41 7.87
CA ALA A 54 2.29 15.50 7.91
C ALA A 54 1.41 15.67 6.67
N VAL A 55 1.12 16.90 6.25
CA VAL A 55 0.35 17.17 5.02
C VAL A 55 1.06 16.60 3.79
N ARG A 56 2.37 16.86 3.65
CA ARG A 56 3.19 16.38 2.53
C ARG A 56 3.30 14.86 2.44
N MET A 57 2.99 14.15 3.51
CA MET A 57 3.04 12.68 3.57
C MET A 57 1.67 12.02 3.51
N MET A 58 0.59 12.78 3.31
CA MET A 58 -0.77 12.22 3.22
C MET A 58 -1.07 11.69 1.82
N ASP A 59 -1.78 10.56 1.78
CA ASP A 59 -2.51 10.11 0.60
C ASP A 59 -4.00 10.42 0.82
N LEU A 60 -4.58 11.32 0.04
CA LEU A 60 -6.03 11.52 0.06
C LEU A 60 -6.71 10.38 -0.71
N THR A 61 -7.57 9.65 -0.03
CA THR A 61 -8.12 8.39 -0.52
C THR A 61 -9.63 8.45 -0.68
N THR A 62 -10.13 7.92 -1.79
CA THR A 62 -11.56 7.56 -1.96
C THR A 62 -11.65 6.21 -2.64
N LEU A 63 -12.29 5.24 -1.97
CA LEU A 63 -12.40 3.86 -2.39
C LEU A 63 -13.83 3.35 -2.13
N GLU A 64 -14.80 4.09 -2.61
CA GLU A 64 -16.21 3.76 -2.47
C GLU A 64 -16.79 3.27 -3.80
N GLY A 65 -17.72 2.31 -3.75
CA GLY A 65 -18.38 1.79 -4.94
C GLY A 65 -19.16 2.85 -5.72
N ALA A 66 -19.48 3.98 -5.10
CA ALA A 66 -20.18 5.10 -5.70
C ALA A 66 -19.25 6.26 -6.14
N ASP A 67 -17.94 6.03 -6.21
CA ASP A 67 -17.01 7.05 -6.66
C ASP A 67 -17.19 7.38 -8.14
N THR A 68 -17.17 8.67 -8.43
CA THR A 68 -17.36 9.21 -9.79
C THR A 68 -16.14 10.01 -10.23
N PRO A 69 -15.94 10.21 -11.54
CA PRO A 69 -14.90 11.11 -12.06
C PRO A 69 -14.94 12.49 -11.43
N GLY A 70 -16.11 13.07 -11.22
CA GLY A 70 -16.29 14.37 -10.57
C GLY A 70 -15.82 14.40 -9.12
N LYS A 71 -16.09 13.32 -8.35
CA LYS A 71 -15.60 13.19 -6.97
C LYS A 71 -14.08 13.07 -6.94
N VAL A 72 -13.49 12.31 -7.86
CA VAL A 72 -12.03 12.17 -7.98
C VAL A 72 -11.38 13.50 -8.38
N ALA A 73 -11.98 14.25 -9.32
CA ALA A 73 -11.47 15.56 -9.71
C ALA A 73 -11.51 16.56 -8.53
N ALA A 74 -12.57 16.53 -7.70
CA ALA A 74 -12.65 17.34 -6.50
C ALA A 74 -11.61 16.94 -5.45
N LEU A 75 -11.39 15.64 -5.23
CA LEU A 75 -10.37 15.11 -4.34
C LEU A 75 -8.96 15.52 -4.81
N SER A 76 -8.68 15.39 -6.10
CA SER A 76 -7.39 15.78 -6.69
C SER A 76 -7.14 17.28 -6.57
N SER A 77 -8.19 18.11 -6.73
CA SER A 77 -8.09 19.56 -6.51
C SER A 77 -7.75 19.88 -5.06
N LYS A 78 -8.37 19.18 -4.10
CA LYS A 78 -8.06 19.29 -2.68
C LYS A 78 -6.64 18.83 -2.36
N ALA A 79 -6.18 17.76 -3.02
CA ALA A 79 -4.82 17.24 -2.86
C ALA A 79 -3.75 18.27 -3.25
N MET A 80 -3.97 18.97 -4.36
CA MET A 80 -3.07 20.03 -4.84
C MET A 80 -3.11 21.29 -3.96
N ARG A 81 -4.25 21.58 -3.35
CA ARG A 81 -4.47 22.78 -2.52
C ARG A 81 -5.38 22.43 -1.33
N PRO A 82 -4.82 21.86 -0.26
CA PRO A 82 -5.60 21.39 0.89
C PRO A 82 -6.40 22.51 1.58
N ASP A 83 -5.82 23.71 1.67
CA ASP A 83 -6.48 24.92 2.14
C ASP A 83 -6.42 26.01 1.06
N PRO A 84 -7.55 26.33 0.38
CA PRO A 84 -7.58 27.39 -0.62
C PRO A 84 -7.37 28.80 -0.05
N SER A 85 -7.58 28.99 1.26
CA SER A 85 -7.44 30.29 1.92
C SER A 85 -6.01 30.55 2.40
N ASP A 86 -5.20 29.49 2.57
CA ASP A 86 -3.79 29.59 2.98
C ASP A 86 -2.88 28.86 1.97
N LEU A 87 -2.25 29.63 1.11
CA LEU A 87 -1.35 29.12 0.07
C LEU A 87 0.00 28.64 0.61
N THR A 88 0.28 28.80 1.89
CA THR A 88 1.50 28.28 2.53
C THR A 88 1.35 26.80 2.89
N VAL A 89 0.10 26.30 2.98
CA VAL A 89 -0.16 24.87 3.21
C VAL A 89 0.29 24.08 1.98
N PRO A 90 1.21 23.10 2.16
CA PRO A 90 1.76 22.36 1.03
C PRO A 90 0.72 21.39 0.44
N PRO A 91 0.91 20.94 -0.83
CA PRO A 91 0.13 19.86 -1.39
C PRO A 91 0.41 18.54 -0.64
N VAL A 92 -0.51 17.60 -0.75
CA VAL A 92 -0.34 16.25 -0.21
C VAL A 92 0.56 15.41 -1.11
N ALA A 93 0.98 14.21 -0.64
CA ALA A 93 1.83 13.30 -1.41
C ALA A 93 1.09 12.71 -2.62
N ALA A 94 -0.10 12.15 -2.40
CA ALA A 94 -0.82 11.43 -3.43
C ALA A 94 -2.35 11.51 -3.28
N VAL A 95 -3.04 11.10 -4.34
CA VAL A 95 -4.44 10.67 -4.31
C VAL A 95 -4.51 9.18 -4.57
N CYS A 96 -5.33 8.45 -3.80
CA CYS A 96 -5.51 7.01 -3.98
C CYS A 96 -6.95 6.69 -4.38
N VAL A 97 -7.11 5.97 -5.49
CA VAL A 97 -8.40 5.67 -6.12
C VAL A 97 -8.47 4.22 -6.62
N TYR A 98 -9.63 3.78 -7.08
CA TYR A 98 -9.77 2.51 -7.81
C TYR A 98 -9.15 2.59 -9.22
N PRO A 99 -8.74 1.44 -9.82
CA PRO A 99 -8.04 1.39 -11.12
C PRO A 99 -8.73 2.16 -12.25
N ASN A 100 -10.04 2.01 -12.38
CA ASN A 100 -10.83 2.66 -13.42
C ASN A 100 -10.92 4.20 -13.29
N LEU A 101 -10.53 4.75 -12.14
CA LEU A 101 -10.55 6.19 -11.87
C LEU A 101 -9.15 6.84 -11.95
N VAL A 102 -8.10 6.04 -12.16
CA VAL A 102 -6.72 6.53 -12.32
C VAL A 102 -6.58 7.56 -13.43
N PRO A 103 -7.14 7.37 -14.65
CA PRO A 103 -7.03 8.36 -15.73
C PRO A 103 -7.59 9.72 -15.33
N HIS A 104 -8.72 9.76 -14.62
CA HIS A 104 -9.35 11.00 -14.17
C HIS A 104 -8.53 11.73 -13.08
N ALA A 105 -7.85 10.95 -12.21
CA ALA A 105 -6.94 11.51 -11.24
C ALA A 105 -5.69 12.10 -11.92
N LEU A 106 -5.08 11.36 -12.85
CA LEU A 106 -3.90 11.81 -13.62
C LEU A 106 -4.19 13.08 -14.42
N GLU A 107 -5.32 13.11 -15.14
CA GLU A 107 -5.75 14.30 -15.88
C GLU A 107 -5.85 15.54 -14.96
N ARG A 108 -6.41 15.35 -13.75
CA ARG A 108 -6.65 16.46 -12.84
C ARG A 108 -5.41 16.93 -12.10
N VAL A 109 -4.53 16.02 -11.66
CA VAL A 109 -3.29 16.41 -10.97
C VAL A 109 -2.26 17.01 -11.92
N GLY A 110 -2.22 16.57 -13.18
CA GLY A 110 -1.27 17.07 -14.21
C GLY A 110 0.16 17.14 -13.64
N ASP A 111 0.83 18.24 -13.91
CA ASP A 111 2.23 18.49 -13.51
C ASP A 111 2.36 19.07 -12.07
N SER A 112 1.34 18.94 -11.23
CA SER A 112 1.34 19.49 -9.86
C SER A 112 2.37 18.89 -8.91
N GLY A 113 2.90 17.71 -9.26
CA GLY A 113 3.78 16.93 -8.39
C GLY A 113 3.05 15.96 -7.45
N VAL A 114 1.71 16.10 -7.27
CA VAL A 114 0.89 15.13 -6.53
C VAL A 114 0.86 13.81 -7.29
N LYS A 115 1.16 12.72 -6.59
CA LYS A 115 1.16 11.38 -7.19
C LYS A 115 -0.24 10.80 -7.29
N VAL A 116 -0.41 9.81 -8.18
CA VAL A 116 -1.63 9.00 -8.26
C VAL A 116 -1.29 7.59 -7.86
N ALA A 117 -1.93 7.12 -6.78
CA ALA A 117 -1.89 5.76 -6.32
C ALA A 117 -3.18 5.03 -6.70
N SER A 118 -3.11 3.74 -6.92
CA SER A 118 -4.29 2.89 -7.10
C SER A 118 -4.20 1.63 -6.27
N VAL A 119 -5.32 1.23 -5.70
CA VAL A 119 -5.42 -0.10 -5.11
C VAL A 119 -5.45 -1.17 -6.19
N ALA A 120 -4.95 -2.36 -5.88
CA ALA A 120 -4.97 -3.54 -6.75
C ALA A 120 -5.00 -4.84 -5.93
N THR A 121 -4.90 -5.99 -6.63
CA THR A 121 -4.80 -7.34 -6.04
C THR A 121 -6.04 -7.76 -5.26
N ALA A 122 -7.21 -7.52 -5.86
CA ALA A 122 -8.51 -7.80 -5.26
C ALA A 122 -8.75 -7.05 -3.93
N PHE A 123 -8.38 -5.77 -3.91
CA PHE A 123 -8.63 -4.90 -2.75
C PHE A 123 -10.14 -4.87 -2.38
N PRO A 124 -10.53 -4.93 -1.09
CA PRO A 124 -9.65 -4.92 0.10
C PRO A 124 -9.29 -6.32 0.62
N SER A 125 -9.77 -7.40 0.03
CA SER A 125 -9.63 -8.74 0.59
C SER A 125 -8.30 -9.42 0.31
N GLY A 126 -7.67 -9.12 -0.82
CA GLY A 126 -6.50 -9.85 -1.31
C GLY A 126 -6.81 -11.29 -1.79
N GLN A 127 -8.10 -11.65 -1.93
CA GLN A 127 -8.58 -13.00 -2.24
C GLN A 127 -8.92 -13.14 -3.72
N SER A 128 -7.92 -13.45 -4.53
CA SER A 128 -8.05 -13.73 -5.97
C SER A 128 -6.89 -14.65 -6.41
N PRO A 129 -7.04 -15.41 -7.50
CA PRO A 129 -5.91 -16.08 -8.13
C PRO A 129 -4.77 -15.11 -8.44
N LEU A 130 -3.53 -15.61 -8.31
CA LEU A 130 -2.34 -14.76 -8.47
C LEU A 130 -2.26 -14.12 -9.85
N GLU A 131 -2.64 -14.84 -10.89
CA GLU A 131 -2.63 -14.35 -12.28
C GLU A 131 -3.50 -13.10 -12.42
N ILE A 132 -4.68 -13.09 -11.80
CA ILE A 132 -5.60 -11.94 -11.84
C ILE A 132 -5.01 -10.75 -11.05
N LYS A 133 -4.36 -11.01 -9.90
CA LYS A 133 -3.69 -9.96 -9.12
C LYS A 133 -2.56 -9.30 -9.90
N VAL A 134 -1.76 -10.11 -10.61
CA VAL A 134 -0.64 -9.63 -11.43
C VAL A 134 -1.17 -8.85 -12.63
N GLU A 135 -2.21 -9.34 -13.30
CA GLU A 135 -2.83 -8.66 -14.43
C GLU A 135 -3.43 -7.30 -14.01
N GLU A 136 -4.15 -7.26 -12.88
CA GLU A 136 -4.71 -6.01 -12.35
C GLU A 136 -3.61 -4.99 -12.04
N ALA A 137 -2.51 -5.40 -11.40
CA ALA A 137 -1.38 -4.53 -11.10
C ALA A 137 -0.67 -4.03 -12.37
N ALA A 138 -0.49 -4.90 -13.36
CA ALA A 138 0.08 -4.54 -14.65
C ALA A 138 -0.77 -3.49 -15.38
N LEU A 139 -2.09 -3.67 -15.44
CA LEU A 139 -3.02 -2.69 -16.02
C LEU A 139 -2.95 -1.34 -15.31
N VAL A 140 -2.87 -1.33 -13.99
CA VAL A 140 -2.74 -0.10 -13.20
C VAL A 140 -1.42 0.63 -13.49
N ALA A 141 -0.32 -0.11 -13.62
CA ALA A 141 0.97 0.45 -14.01
C ALA A 141 0.94 1.01 -15.45
N GLU A 142 0.34 0.27 -16.39
CA GLU A 142 0.23 0.68 -17.80
C GLU A 142 -0.61 1.96 -17.98
N VAL A 143 -1.67 2.11 -17.18
CA VAL A 143 -2.49 3.34 -17.17
C VAL A 143 -1.72 4.55 -16.66
N GLY A 144 -0.59 4.34 -15.97
CA GLY A 144 0.32 5.40 -15.51
C GLY A 144 0.18 5.76 -14.04
N ALA A 145 -0.37 4.89 -13.21
CA ALA A 145 -0.34 5.11 -11.77
C ALA A 145 1.13 5.18 -11.29
N HIS A 146 1.41 6.12 -10.38
CA HIS A 146 2.74 6.28 -9.81
C HIS A 146 3.02 5.30 -8.66
N GLU A 147 1.95 4.80 -8.05
CA GLU A 147 2.01 3.92 -6.89
C GLU A 147 0.89 2.87 -6.96
N ILE A 148 1.19 1.64 -6.57
CA ILE A 148 0.26 0.51 -6.57
C ILE A 148 0.16 -0.02 -5.15
N ASP A 149 -1.05 0.02 -4.58
CA ASP A 149 -1.34 -0.41 -3.22
C ASP A 149 -1.93 -1.83 -3.27
N MET A 150 -1.09 -2.85 -3.13
CA MET A 150 -1.53 -4.23 -3.06
C MET A 150 -1.92 -4.65 -1.65
N VAL A 151 -2.79 -5.64 -1.54
CA VAL A 151 -3.15 -6.28 -0.26
C VAL A 151 -2.61 -7.70 -0.24
N ILE A 152 -1.95 -8.11 0.86
CA ILE A 152 -1.51 -9.49 1.03
C ILE A 152 -2.69 -10.45 1.18
N ASP A 153 -2.51 -11.70 0.77
CA ASP A 153 -3.42 -12.79 1.15
C ASP A 153 -3.25 -13.11 2.65
N ARG A 154 -4.10 -12.48 3.47
CA ARG A 154 -4.08 -12.67 4.93
C ARG A 154 -4.38 -14.10 5.33
N GLY A 155 -5.27 -14.77 4.58
CA GLY A 155 -5.60 -16.18 4.82
C GLY A 155 -4.38 -17.09 4.64
N ALA A 156 -3.61 -16.88 3.57
CA ALA A 156 -2.36 -17.60 3.35
C ALA A 156 -1.35 -17.29 4.45
N PHE A 157 -1.20 -16.01 4.82
CA PHE A 157 -0.29 -15.61 5.90
C PHE A 157 -0.64 -16.28 7.24
N LEU A 158 -1.90 -16.19 7.66
CA LEU A 158 -2.38 -16.73 8.94
C LEU A 158 -2.35 -18.26 9.00
N SER A 159 -2.44 -18.92 7.84
CA SER A 159 -2.27 -20.39 7.73
C SER A 159 -0.80 -20.84 7.65
N GLY A 160 0.16 -19.89 7.71
CA GLY A 160 1.59 -20.18 7.64
C GLY A 160 2.15 -20.35 6.24
N ASN A 161 1.36 -20.13 5.18
CA ASN A 161 1.81 -20.20 3.80
C ASN A 161 2.57 -18.92 3.38
N TYR A 162 3.70 -18.69 4.03
CA TYR A 162 4.53 -17.48 3.82
C TYR A 162 5.17 -17.44 2.45
N ALA A 163 5.48 -18.60 1.87
CA ALA A 163 6.04 -18.69 0.52
C ALA A 163 5.07 -18.11 -0.53
N LYS A 164 3.77 -18.39 -0.40
CA LYS A 164 2.74 -17.80 -1.26
C LYS A 164 2.69 -16.28 -1.13
N VAL A 165 2.65 -15.75 0.10
CA VAL A 165 2.61 -14.30 0.33
C VAL A 165 3.83 -13.61 -0.26
N TYR A 166 5.02 -14.17 -0.07
CA TYR A 166 6.26 -13.66 -0.64
C TYR A 166 6.22 -13.66 -2.18
N ASP A 167 5.80 -14.79 -2.80
CA ASP A 167 5.74 -14.91 -4.26
C ASP A 167 4.73 -13.95 -4.88
N GLU A 168 3.58 -13.75 -4.24
CA GLU A 168 2.59 -12.78 -4.68
C GLU A 168 3.15 -11.35 -4.70
N VAL A 169 3.83 -10.91 -3.62
CA VAL A 169 4.45 -9.58 -3.57
C VAL A 169 5.52 -9.45 -4.65
N ARG A 170 6.40 -10.45 -4.80
CA ARG A 170 7.47 -10.45 -5.79
C ARG A 170 6.93 -10.33 -7.22
N ARG A 171 5.94 -11.14 -7.57
CA ARG A 171 5.35 -11.15 -8.92
C ARG A 171 4.56 -9.88 -9.23
N VAL A 172 3.90 -9.33 -8.23
CA VAL A 172 3.25 -8.01 -8.38
C VAL A 172 4.31 -6.92 -8.58
N LYS A 173 5.40 -6.94 -7.81
CA LYS A 173 6.49 -5.95 -7.99
C LYS A 173 7.11 -6.02 -9.39
N GLU A 174 7.26 -7.21 -9.96
CA GLU A 174 7.84 -7.40 -11.29
C GLU A 174 7.06 -6.69 -12.41
N VAL A 175 5.76 -6.47 -12.23
CA VAL A 175 4.90 -5.80 -13.22
C VAL A 175 4.62 -4.33 -12.92
N CYS A 176 5.09 -3.82 -11.77
CA CYS A 176 4.89 -2.41 -11.41
C CYS A 176 5.66 -1.41 -12.30
N GLY A 177 6.68 -1.86 -13.05
CA GLY A 177 7.54 -0.95 -13.83
C GLY A 177 8.19 0.10 -12.93
N GLU A 178 8.00 1.37 -13.27
CA GLU A 178 8.50 2.51 -12.49
C GLU A 178 7.62 2.88 -11.28
N ALA A 179 6.44 2.26 -11.14
CA ALA A 179 5.56 2.55 -10.02
C ALA A 179 6.10 1.95 -8.71
N HIS A 180 5.91 2.68 -7.62
CA HIS A 180 6.21 2.17 -6.30
C HIS A 180 5.13 1.17 -5.86
N LEU A 181 5.56 0.06 -5.26
CA LEU A 181 4.67 -0.92 -4.66
C LEU A 181 4.52 -0.65 -3.16
N LYS A 182 3.31 -0.35 -2.71
CA LYS A 182 2.95 -0.31 -1.30
C LYS A 182 2.18 -1.57 -0.93
N VAL A 183 2.62 -2.27 0.11
CA VAL A 183 2.03 -3.54 0.52
C VAL A 183 1.22 -3.37 1.79
N ILE A 184 -0.10 -3.50 1.66
CA ILE A 184 -1.04 -3.41 2.78
C ILE A 184 -1.07 -4.74 3.52
N LEU A 185 -0.75 -4.70 4.80
CA LEU A 185 -0.68 -5.87 5.67
C LEU A 185 -2.00 -6.16 6.40
N GLU A 186 -2.85 -5.14 6.60
CA GLU A 186 -4.02 -5.16 7.48
C GLU A 186 -3.65 -5.62 8.89
N THR A 187 -2.85 -4.79 9.55
CA THR A 187 -2.19 -5.15 10.82
C THR A 187 -3.14 -5.55 11.93
N GLY A 188 -4.36 -5.00 11.93
CA GLY A 188 -5.41 -5.35 12.90
C GLY A 188 -5.84 -6.82 12.83
N GLU A 189 -5.76 -7.46 11.65
CA GLU A 189 -6.12 -8.87 11.48
C GLU A 189 -4.95 -9.84 11.70
N LEU A 190 -3.71 -9.35 11.83
CA LEU A 190 -2.55 -10.21 12.03
C LEU A 190 -2.38 -10.71 13.49
N GLY A 191 -3.08 -10.12 14.43
CA GLY A 191 -3.22 -10.59 15.82
C GLY A 191 -2.05 -10.29 16.74
N THR A 192 -0.79 -10.34 16.27
CA THR A 192 0.40 -10.12 17.11
C THR A 192 1.44 -9.24 16.43
N TYR A 193 2.26 -8.55 17.22
CA TYR A 193 3.39 -7.78 16.67
C TYR A 193 4.42 -8.67 15.96
N ASP A 194 4.58 -9.91 16.38
CA ASP A 194 5.45 -10.88 15.68
C ASP A 194 4.95 -11.15 14.25
N ASN A 195 3.63 -11.28 14.07
CA ASN A 195 3.02 -11.45 12.76
C ASN A 195 3.15 -10.21 11.90
N VAL A 196 2.93 -9.01 12.47
CA VAL A 196 3.14 -7.74 11.76
C VAL A 196 4.57 -7.63 11.28
N ARG A 197 5.55 -7.92 12.17
CA ARG A 197 6.97 -7.90 11.81
C ARG A 197 7.28 -8.91 10.70
N ARG A 198 6.74 -10.13 10.80
CA ARG A 198 6.96 -11.19 9.80
C ARG A 198 6.38 -10.80 8.44
N ALA A 199 5.13 -10.33 8.41
CA ALA A 199 4.47 -9.88 7.18
C ALA A 199 5.24 -8.72 6.53
N SER A 200 5.72 -7.75 7.34
CA SER A 200 6.54 -6.65 6.86
C SER A 200 7.84 -7.15 6.21
N LEU A 201 8.54 -8.09 6.84
CA LEU A 201 9.79 -8.65 6.29
C LEU A 201 9.56 -9.47 5.02
N LEU A 202 8.43 -10.19 4.92
CA LEU A 202 8.03 -10.88 3.68
C LEU A 202 7.80 -9.89 2.55
N ALA A 203 7.07 -8.82 2.82
CA ALA A 203 6.79 -7.78 1.84
C ALA A 203 8.07 -7.07 1.36
N VAL A 204 8.96 -6.69 2.29
CA VAL A 204 10.26 -6.09 1.95
C VAL A 204 11.12 -7.05 1.13
N ALA A 205 11.18 -8.33 1.53
CA ALA A 205 11.94 -9.34 0.79
C ALA A 205 11.35 -9.58 -0.62
N GLY A 206 10.03 -9.44 -0.79
CA GLY A 206 9.33 -9.51 -2.08
C GLY A 206 9.52 -8.28 -2.97
N GLY A 207 10.16 -7.21 -2.46
CA GLY A 207 10.48 -6.01 -3.22
C GLY A 207 9.51 -4.83 -3.00
N ALA A 208 8.72 -4.84 -1.93
CA ALA A 208 7.89 -3.69 -1.57
C ALA A 208 8.74 -2.44 -1.33
N ASP A 209 8.33 -1.32 -1.90
CA ASP A 209 8.94 -0.01 -1.65
C ASP A 209 8.42 0.57 -0.33
N PHE A 210 7.16 0.27 0.03
CA PHE A 210 6.51 0.72 1.27
C PHE A 210 5.69 -0.39 1.93
N ILE A 211 5.61 -0.32 3.24
CA ILE A 211 4.64 -1.08 4.05
C ILE A 211 3.50 -0.16 4.42
N LYS A 212 2.26 -0.62 4.20
CA LYS A 212 1.03 0.09 4.57
C LYS A 212 0.25 -0.72 5.60
N THR A 213 -0.26 -0.08 6.62
CA THR A 213 -0.84 -0.80 7.76
C THR A 213 -2.22 -1.38 7.47
N SER A 214 -3.07 -0.63 6.75
CA SER A 214 -4.51 -0.93 6.72
C SER A 214 -5.16 -0.58 5.38
N THR A 215 -6.24 -1.29 5.05
CA THR A 215 -7.10 -0.97 3.91
C THR A 215 -8.02 0.21 4.18
N GLY A 216 -8.35 0.48 5.44
CA GLY A 216 -9.38 1.42 5.83
C GLY A 216 -10.81 0.93 5.58
N LYS A 217 -11.00 -0.37 5.32
CA LYS A 217 -12.29 -1.01 5.05
C LYS A 217 -12.74 -2.01 6.11
N ILE A 218 -11.88 -2.29 7.08
CA ILE A 218 -12.11 -3.20 8.21
C ILE A 218 -11.96 -2.43 9.52
#